data_41ad665bab5a481cccd399ddae7ea5f3
#
_entry.id   41ad665bab5a481cccd399ddae7ea5f3
#
_cell.length_a   1.000
_cell.length_b   1.000
_cell.length_c   1.000
_cell.angle_alpha   90.00
_cell.angle_beta   90.00
_cell.angle_gamma   90.00
#
_symmetry.space_group_name_H-M   'P 1'
#
loop_
_entity.id
_entity.type
_entity.pdbx_description
1 polymer ?
#
loop_
_entity_poly.entity_id
_entity_poly.type
_entity_poly.pdbx_seq_one_letter_code
_entity_poly.pdbx_strand_id
1 'polypeptide(L)'
;MMIVQNNHKWPDCPLCHSRRIKNLGNIDFRKPVMFSTHQIELQEISSVSQCTTCNSWFSQNIVREKDAIMMYQKGESNTKWSRQTGFVEEKHRNIIRRLEKYFLNDKRVLDVGCNTGSLLDFASSKGCYTYGVEPSITSQRIMRDKGHYSYSSIDEVSEKVDVITAFDLVEHLHDLQGFLKKTNNLLVDGGVLILLTGDLNSLSARLSKNNWWYLKAPEHIVFPSRQFLQELDNFQLISIDETYASVGYKKHILWSIALFAIRKVLLNNYQGLPALSPDHMLVTLGKI
;
A
#
# COMPACT_ATOMS: atom_id res chain seq x y z
N MET A 1 -24.35 6.15 7.07
CA MET A 1 -23.79 4.90 6.52
C MET A 1 -24.09 4.89 5.03
N MET A 2 -23.10 4.71 4.19
CA MET A 2 -23.23 4.76 2.73
C MET A 2 -23.27 3.33 2.20
N ILE A 3 -24.28 2.97 1.38
CA ILE A 3 -24.33 1.69 0.67
C ILE A 3 -23.43 1.81 -0.55
N VAL A 4 -22.47 0.91 -0.68
CA VAL A 4 -21.47 0.94 -1.77
C VAL A 4 -21.58 -0.37 -2.57
N GLN A 5 -21.64 -0.22 -3.89
CA GLN A 5 -21.57 -1.36 -4.80
C GLN A 5 -20.12 -1.89 -4.85
N ASN A 6 -19.95 -3.14 -4.43
CA ASN A 6 -18.66 -3.86 -4.48
C ASN A 6 -18.78 -5.12 -5.35
N ASN A 7 -19.29 -4.96 -6.55
CA ASN A 7 -19.54 -6.05 -7.50
C ASN A 7 -18.47 -6.17 -8.60
N HIS A 8 -17.40 -5.41 -8.52
CA HIS A 8 -16.32 -5.51 -9.49
C HIS A 8 -15.53 -6.80 -9.27
N LYS A 9 -15.38 -7.57 -10.34
CA LYS A 9 -14.64 -8.84 -10.38
C LYS A 9 -13.61 -8.79 -11.49
N TRP A 10 -12.43 -9.31 -11.18
CA TRP A 10 -11.39 -9.49 -12.18
C TRP A 10 -11.66 -10.80 -12.95
N PRO A 11 -11.81 -10.78 -14.29
CA PRO A 11 -11.97 -12.00 -15.09
C PRO A 11 -10.68 -12.82 -15.16
N ASP A 12 -9.54 -12.14 -15.00
CA ASP A 12 -8.19 -12.68 -14.97
C ASP A 12 -7.36 -11.98 -13.87
N CYS A 13 -6.11 -12.36 -13.72
CA CYS A 13 -5.21 -11.73 -12.76
C CYS A 13 -4.96 -10.25 -13.14
N PRO A 14 -5.26 -9.26 -12.27
CA PRO A 14 -5.07 -7.84 -12.60
C PRO A 14 -3.59 -7.45 -12.72
N LEU A 15 -2.66 -8.36 -12.36
CA LEU A 15 -1.23 -8.09 -12.40
C LEU A 15 -0.54 -8.69 -13.64
N CYS A 16 -0.80 -9.94 -13.98
CA CYS A 16 -0.14 -10.62 -15.11
C CYS A 16 -1.10 -11.13 -16.20
N HIS A 17 -2.40 -10.79 -16.11
CA HIS A 17 -3.45 -11.15 -17.05
C HIS A 17 -3.65 -12.66 -17.28
N SER A 18 -3.09 -13.52 -16.42
CA SER A 18 -3.30 -14.96 -16.47
C SER A 18 -4.71 -15.33 -15.99
N ARG A 19 -5.34 -16.29 -16.67
CA ARG A 19 -6.63 -16.89 -16.27
C ARG A 19 -6.49 -17.99 -15.22
N ARG A 20 -5.27 -18.35 -14.83
CA ARG A 20 -5.00 -19.40 -13.84
C ARG A 20 -5.19 -18.86 -12.42
N ILE A 21 -6.44 -18.81 -11.98
CA ILE A 21 -6.86 -18.22 -10.71
C ILE A 21 -7.41 -19.31 -9.79
N LYS A 22 -6.98 -19.28 -8.51
CA LYS A 22 -7.47 -20.13 -7.44
C LYS A 22 -8.12 -19.26 -6.36
N ASN A 23 -9.37 -19.57 -5.99
CA ASN A 23 -10.03 -18.93 -4.85
C ASN A 23 -9.42 -19.44 -3.54
N LEU A 24 -9.01 -18.52 -2.66
CA LEU A 24 -8.47 -18.83 -1.33
C LEU A 24 -9.53 -18.77 -0.23
N GLY A 25 -10.71 -18.19 -0.50
CA GLY A 25 -11.82 -18.09 0.44
C GLY A 25 -12.37 -16.68 0.60
N ASN A 26 -13.47 -16.59 1.34
CA ASN A 26 -14.11 -15.31 1.64
C ASN A 26 -13.31 -14.52 2.66
N ILE A 27 -13.37 -13.18 2.55
CA ILE A 27 -12.76 -12.27 3.51
C ILE A 27 -13.81 -11.92 4.55
N ASP A 28 -13.50 -12.14 5.83
CA ASP A 28 -14.35 -11.72 6.92
C ASP A 28 -14.11 -10.25 7.26
N PHE A 29 -15.17 -9.44 7.18
CA PHE A 29 -15.08 -8.01 7.45
C PHE A 29 -15.29 -7.72 8.92
N ARG A 30 -14.45 -6.86 9.47
CA ARG A 30 -14.73 -6.22 10.76
C ARG A 30 -15.91 -5.27 10.61
N LYS A 31 -16.87 -5.37 11.49
CA LYS A 31 -17.99 -4.41 11.54
C LYS A 31 -17.69 -3.32 12.57
N PRO A 32 -17.93 -2.04 12.25
CA PRO A 32 -18.40 -1.51 10.97
C PRO A 32 -17.31 -1.58 9.89
N VAL A 33 -17.73 -1.80 8.63
CA VAL A 33 -16.81 -1.76 7.50
C VAL A 33 -16.46 -0.31 7.22
N MET A 34 -15.17 -0.03 7.18
CA MET A 34 -14.64 1.31 6.90
C MET A 34 -13.92 1.33 5.56
N PHE A 35 -14.12 2.40 4.79
CA PHE A 35 -13.32 2.75 3.63
C PHE A 35 -12.78 4.16 3.81
N SER A 36 -11.47 4.33 3.89
CA SER A 36 -10.86 5.59 4.34
C SER A 36 -11.46 6.05 5.69
N THR A 37 -12.16 7.16 5.74
CA THR A 37 -12.86 7.67 6.93
C THR A 37 -14.38 7.44 6.88
N HIS A 38 -14.89 6.80 5.83
CA HIS A 38 -16.31 6.58 5.63
C HIS A 38 -16.75 5.22 6.17
N GLN A 39 -17.83 5.19 6.95
CA GLN A 39 -18.51 3.94 7.27
C GLN A 39 -19.39 3.53 6.10
N ILE A 40 -19.18 2.32 5.58
CA ILE A 40 -19.88 1.80 4.41
C ILE A 40 -20.56 0.46 4.71
N GLU A 41 -21.54 0.14 3.88
CA GLU A 41 -22.18 -1.17 3.81
C GLU A 41 -21.92 -1.78 2.41
N LEU A 42 -21.35 -2.98 2.40
CA LEU A 42 -21.07 -3.73 1.18
C LEU A 42 -22.24 -4.65 0.84
N GLN A 43 -22.58 -4.74 -0.44
CA GLN A 43 -23.67 -5.60 -0.94
C GLN A 43 -23.23 -7.04 -1.15
N GLU A 44 -21.97 -7.26 -1.52
CA GLU A 44 -21.43 -8.57 -1.86
C GLU A 44 -20.35 -9.00 -0.87
N ILE A 45 -20.23 -10.31 -0.66
CA ILE A 45 -19.13 -10.88 0.11
C ILE A 45 -17.85 -10.83 -0.73
N SER A 46 -16.83 -10.13 -0.25
CA SER A 46 -15.52 -10.13 -0.90
C SER A 46 -14.78 -11.45 -0.63
N SER A 47 -14.01 -11.88 -1.61
CA SER A 47 -13.14 -13.05 -1.48
C SER A 47 -11.73 -12.71 -1.97
N VAL A 48 -10.75 -13.51 -1.59
CA VAL A 48 -9.38 -13.38 -2.09
C VAL A 48 -9.06 -14.53 -3.04
N SER A 49 -8.42 -14.19 -4.15
CA SER A 49 -7.93 -15.11 -5.17
C SER A 49 -6.42 -15.05 -5.27
N GLN A 50 -5.81 -16.16 -5.67
CA GLN A 50 -4.38 -16.27 -6.00
C GLN A 50 -4.24 -16.58 -7.49
N CYS A 51 -3.39 -15.84 -8.17
CA CYS A 51 -2.89 -16.21 -9.48
C CYS A 51 -1.82 -17.31 -9.33
N THR A 52 -1.98 -18.45 -9.99
CA THR A 52 -1.01 -19.54 -9.93
C THR A 52 0.16 -19.36 -10.93
N THR A 53 0.11 -18.32 -11.78
CA THR A 53 1.19 -17.95 -12.71
C THR A 53 2.20 -17.03 -12.04
N CYS A 54 1.77 -15.87 -11.54
CA CYS A 54 2.67 -14.90 -10.89
C CYS A 54 2.63 -14.97 -9.36
N ASN A 55 1.87 -15.87 -8.75
CA ASN A 55 1.70 -16.06 -7.30
C ASN A 55 1.14 -14.84 -6.53
N SER A 56 0.74 -13.78 -7.19
CA SER A 56 0.11 -12.62 -6.57
C SER A 56 -1.30 -12.92 -6.09
N TRP A 57 -1.76 -12.20 -5.07
CA TRP A 57 -3.14 -12.29 -4.58
C TRP A 57 -3.92 -11.03 -4.93
N PHE A 58 -5.24 -11.17 -5.02
CA PHE A 58 -6.14 -10.04 -5.27
C PHE A 58 -7.55 -10.34 -4.75
N SER A 59 -8.24 -9.27 -4.36
CA SER A 59 -9.61 -9.35 -3.86
C SER A 59 -10.60 -9.38 -5.02
N GLN A 60 -11.70 -10.12 -4.85
CA GLN A 60 -12.87 -10.15 -5.73
C GLN A 60 -14.07 -9.51 -5.03
N ASN A 61 -15.05 -9.06 -5.79
CA ASN A 61 -16.17 -8.25 -5.28
C ASN A 61 -15.66 -7.01 -4.56
N ILE A 62 -14.86 -6.22 -5.26
CA ILE A 62 -14.27 -4.99 -4.74
C ILE A 62 -15.12 -3.77 -5.09
N VAL A 63 -14.90 -2.69 -4.37
CA VAL A 63 -15.48 -1.37 -4.66
C VAL A 63 -14.99 -0.90 -6.03
N ARG A 64 -15.87 -0.31 -6.83
CA ARG A 64 -15.49 0.21 -8.16
C ARG A 64 -14.52 1.38 -8.02
N GLU A 65 -13.58 1.48 -8.94
CA GLU A 65 -12.51 2.48 -8.90
C GLU A 65 -13.02 3.91 -8.70
N LYS A 66 -14.05 4.32 -9.47
CA LYS A 66 -14.66 5.66 -9.35
C LYS A 66 -15.19 5.96 -7.95
N ASP A 67 -15.79 4.97 -7.30
CA ASP A 67 -16.36 5.11 -5.96
C ASP A 67 -15.24 5.15 -4.90
N ALA A 68 -14.17 4.37 -5.10
CA ALA A 68 -12.97 4.40 -4.27
C ALA A 68 -12.26 5.77 -4.32
N ILE A 69 -12.01 6.28 -5.53
CA ILE A 69 -11.39 7.60 -5.75
C ILE A 69 -12.22 8.69 -5.06
N MET A 70 -13.54 8.69 -5.25
CA MET A 70 -14.42 9.67 -4.60
C MET A 70 -14.32 9.62 -3.07
N MET A 71 -14.24 8.42 -2.49
CA MET A 71 -14.12 8.26 -1.03
C MET A 71 -12.74 8.72 -0.51
N TYR A 72 -11.66 8.52 -1.26
CA TYR A 72 -10.35 9.07 -0.90
C TYR A 72 -10.32 10.61 -1.01
N GLN A 73 -10.90 11.18 -2.06
CA GLN A 73 -10.96 12.64 -2.25
C GLN A 73 -11.72 13.35 -1.13
N LYS A 74 -12.85 12.76 -0.70
CA LYS A 74 -13.73 13.31 0.35
C LYS A 74 -13.31 12.88 1.76
N GLY A 75 -12.40 11.92 1.86
CA GLY A 75 -11.94 11.38 3.14
C GLY A 75 -11.04 12.37 3.87
N GLU A 76 -11.20 12.45 5.20
CA GLU A 76 -10.28 13.16 6.09
C GLU A 76 -9.10 12.24 6.46
N SER A 77 -8.40 11.69 5.46
CA SER A 77 -7.27 10.78 5.66
C SER A 77 -6.19 11.38 6.57
N ASN A 78 -6.00 12.70 6.48
CA ASN A 78 -5.10 13.46 7.34
C ASN A 78 -5.47 13.34 8.83
N THR A 79 -6.75 13.32 9.23
CA THR A 79 -7.15 13.20 10.65
C THR A 79 -6.96 11.78 11.18
N LYS A 80 -7.21 10.76 10.34
CA LYS A 80 -7.05 9.34 10.71
C LYS A 80 -5.57 8.98 10.88
N TRP A 81 -4.71 9.48 10.00
CA TRP A 81 -3.29 9.13 9.96
C TRP A 81 -2.41 10.13 10.71
N SER A 82 -2.77 11.43 10.79
CA SER A 82 -2.00 12.44 11.51
C SER A 82 -2.07 12.29 13.04
N ARG A 83 -3.15 11.75 13.58
CA ARG A 83 -3.21 11.38 15.02
C ARG A 83 -2.23 10.27 15.38
N GLN A 84 -1.63 9.62 14.40
CA GLN A 84 -0.60 8.60 14.54
C GLN A 84 0.80 9.13 14.18
N THR A 85 1.00 10.45 14.10
CA THR A 85 2.24 11.05 13.57
C THR A 85 3.51 10.53 14.24
N GLY A 86 3.57 10.48 15.55
CA GLY A 86 4.74 9.93 16.26
C GLY A 86 5.00 8.43 15.96
N PHE A 87 3.95 7.65 15.76
CA PHE A 87 4.05 6.23 15.45
C PHE A 87 4.41 6.00 13.97
N VAL A 88 3.87 6.82 13.07
CA VAL A 88 4.20 6.78 11.62
C VAL A 88 5.65 7.20 11.40
N GLU A 89 6.13 8.23 12.09
CA GLU A 89 7.53 8.64 12.04
C GLU A 89 8.48 7.54 12.53
N GLU A 90 8.13 6.83 13.60
CA GLU A 90 8.95 5.72 14.11
C GLU A 90 8.93 4.51 13.15
N LYS A 91 7.75 4.16 12.60
CA LYS A 91 7.60 3.13 11.55
C LYS A 91 8.50 3.45 10.36
N HIS A 92 8.40 4.65 9.83
CA HIS A 92 9.12 5.05 8.63
C HIS A 92 10.58 5.40 8.91
N ARG A 93 10.98 5.76 10.13
CA ARG A 93 12.36 6.15 10.47
C ARG A 93 13.39 5.10 10.07
N ASN A 94 13.11 3.83 10.33
CA ASN A 94 14.00 2.73 9.94
C ASN A 94 14.04 2.51 8.43
N ILE A 95 12.89 2.72 7.75
CA ILE A 95 12.78 2.66 6.30
C ILE A 95 13.52 3.85 5.70
N ILE A 96 13.27 5.07 6.20
CA ILE A 96 13.90 6.31 5.76
C ILE A 96 15.43 6.22 5.82
N ARG A 97 16.03 5.66 6.89
CA ARG A 97 17.48 5.47 6.98
C ARG A 97 18.05 4.59 5.86
N ARG A 98 17.27 3.60 5.39
CA ARG A 98 17.68 2.77 4.24
C ARG A 98 17.59 3.51 2.92
N LEU A 99 16.78 4.57 2.87
CA LEU A 99 16.52 5.38 1.68
C LEU A 99 17.43 6.62 1.60
N GLU A 100 18.16 6.98 2.66
CA GLU A 100 19.03 8.16 2.68
C GLU A 100 20.00 8.23 1.49
N LYS A 101 20.48 7.08 1.02
CA LYS A 101 21.37 6.99 -0.15
C LYS A 101 20.74 7.45 -1.47
N TYR A 102 19.41 7.52 -1.54
CA TYR A 102 18.66 8.00 -2.71
C TYR A 102 18.24 9.46 -2.58
N PHE A 103 18.15 9.99 -1.35
CA PHE A 103 17.74 11.36 -1.09
C PHE A 103 18.98 12.26 -0.95
N LEU A 104 19.54 12.62 -2.10
CA LEU A 104 20.72 13.44 -2.19
C LEU A 104 20.35 14.87 -2.64
N ASN A 105 21.20 15.84 -2.34
CA ASN A 105 21.00 17.23 -2.75
C ASN A 105 20.70 17.34 -4.26
N ASP A 106 19.78 18.25 -4.62
CA ASP A 106 19.31 18.52 -5.99
C ASP A 106 18.57 17.37 -6.69
N LYS A 107 18.34 16.23 -6.01
CA LYS A 107 17.51 15.17 -6.53
C LYS A 107 16.02 15.55 -6.48
N ARG A 108 15.27 15.11 -7.48
CA ARG A 108 13.81 15.26 -7.57
C ARG A 108 13.15 14.01 -7.04
N VAL A 109 12.34 14.16 -5.99
CA VAL A 109 11.65 13.07 -5.29
C VAL A 109 10.15 13.24 -5.44
N LEU A 110 9.48 12.25 -5.99
CA LEU A 110 8.03 12.15 -6.08
C LEU A 110 7.52 11.08 -5.10
N ASP A 111 6.63 11.48 -4.18
CA ASP A 111 5.95 10.53 -3.28
C ASP A 111 4.49 10.40 -3.69
N VAL A 112 4.07 9.20 -4.09
CA VAL A 112 2.70 8.92 -4.54
C VAL A 112 1.91 8.29 -3.39
N GLY A 113 0.76 8.88 -3.04
CA GLY A 113 0.02 8.56 -1.81
C GLY A 113 0.66 9.19 -0.57
N CYS A 114 1.22 10.38 -0.73
CA CYS A 114 2.09 11.03 0.24
C CYS A 114 1.38 11.59 1.47
N ASN A 115 0.04 11.53 1.54
CA ASN A 115 -0.75 12.14 2.60
C ASN A 115 -0.33 13.61 2.86
N THR A 116 0.09 13.95 4.07
CA THR A 116 0.54 15.30 4.45
C THR A 116 2.03 15.56 4.19
N GLY A 117 2.71 14.69 3.44
CA GLY A 117 4.09 14.89 2.97
C GLY A 117 5.20 14.64 4.00
N SER A 118 5.00 13.77 5.00
CA SER A 118 6.02 13.53 6.02
C SER A 118 7.34 12.96 5.44
N LEU A 119 7.26 12.13 4.39
CA LEU A 119 8.46 11.65 3.70
C LEU A 119 9.11 12.75 2.87
N LEU A 120 8.30 13.64 2.29
CA LEU A 120 8.78 14.80 1.54
C LEU A 120 9.46 15.82 2.44
N ASP A 121 8.98 16.03 3.68
CA ASP A 121 9.65 16.85 4.69
C ASP A 121 11.10 16.35 4.92
N PHE A 122 11.26 15.02 5.03
CA PHE A 122 12.60 14.42 5.18
C PHE A 122 13.46 14.61 3.92
N ALA A 123 12.91 14.34 2.72
CA ALA A 123 13.64 14.52 1.47
C ALA A 123 14.07 16.00 1.27
N SER A 124 13.17 16.95 1.58
CA SER A 124 13.45 18.38 1.53
C SER A 124 14.58 18.79 2.50
N SER A 125 14.62 18.20 3.70
CA SER A 125 15.71 18.43 4.66
C SER A 125 17.08 17.95 4.17
N LYS A 126 17.12 17.11 3.13
CA LYS A 126 18.35 16.65 2.45
C LYS A 126 18.67 17.46 1.18
N GLY A 127 17.93 18.52 0.91
CA GLY A 127 18.12 19.39 -0.27
C GLY A 127 17.45 18.88 -1.55
N CYS A 128 16.50 17.95 -1.45
CA CYS A 128 15.76 17.46 -2.61
C CYS A 128 14.65 18.43 -3.04
N TYR A 129 14.34 18.47 -4.34
CA TYR A 129 13.08 19.02 -4.85
C TYR A 129 11.97 17.98 -4.65
N THR A 130 10.85 18.39 -4.05
CA THR A 130 9.83 17.46 -3.55
C THR A 130 8.48 17.67 -4.19
N TYR A 131 7.93 16.57 -4.69
CA TYR A 131 6.66 16.48 -5.39
C TYR A 131 5.79 15.42 -4.72
N GLY A 132 4.51 15.74 -4.48
CA GLY A 132 3.57 14.82 -3.85
C GLY A 132 2.31 14.62 -4.66
N VAL A 133 1.85 13.38 -4.77
CA VAL A 133 0.54 13.02 -5.33
C VAL A 133 -0.35 12.52 -4.21
N GLU A 134 -1.50 13.19 -4.03
CA GLU A 134 -2.47 12.84 -2.98
C GLU A 134 -3.88 13.30 -3.41
N PRO A 135 -4.88 12.40 -3.48
CA PRO A 135 -6.23 12.79 -3.87
C PRO A 135 -6.96 13.69 -2.86
N SER A 136 -6.62 13.64 -1.57
CA SER A 136 -7.26 14.46 -0.53
C SER A 136 -6.89 15.93 -0.64
N ILE A 137 -7.88 16.79 -0.88
CA ILE A 137 -7.71 18.25 -1.02
C ILE A 137 -7.07 18.85 0.25
N THR A 138 -7.47 18.38 1.43
CA THR A 138 -6.95 18.85 2.71
C THR A 138 -5.47 18.51 2.86
N SER A 139 -5.07 17.27 2.52
CA SER A 139 -3.68 16.84 2.58
C SER A 139 -2.80 17.60 1.57
N GLN A 140 -3.31 17.85 0.35
CA GLN A 140 -2.61 18.66 -0.65
C GLN A 140 -2.36 20.10 -0.15
N ARG A 141 -3.34 20.71 0.53
CA ARG A 141 -3.16 22.05 1.11
C ARG A 141 -2.03 22.04 2.14
N ILE A 142 -2.04 21.07 3.06
CA ILE A 142 -0.97 20.93 4.08
C ILE A 142 0.41 20.77 3.43
N MET A 143 0.51 19.99 2.35
CA MET A 143 1.78 19.84 1.61
C MET A 143 2.24 21.15 1.00
N ARG A 144 1.34 21.90 0.34
CA ARG A 144 1.68 23.21 -0.24
C ARG A 144 2.12 24.23 0.82
N ASP A 145 1.46 24.24 1.98
CA ASP A 145 1.83 25.10 3.11
C ASP A 145 3.24 24.78 3.66
N LYS A 146 3.74 23.55 3.45
CA LYS A 146 5.10 23.10 3.78
C LYS A 146 6.12 23.36 2.65
N GLY A 147 5.68 23.86 1.50
CA GLY A 147 6.55 24.18 0.36
C GLY A 147 6.76 23.04 -0.65
N HIS A 148 5.98 21.97 -0.59
CA HIS A 148 6.04 20.89 -1.56
C HIS A 148 5.17 21.16 -2.78
N TYR A 149 5.59 20.72 -3.98
CA TYR A 149 4.72 20.67 -5.15
C TYR A 149 3.67 19.56 -4.95
N SER A 150 2.40 19.86 -5.26
CA SER A 150 1.27 19.00 -4.90
C SER A 150 0.34 18.79 -6.09
N TYR A 151 0.06 17.53 -6.39
CA TYR A 151 -0.84 17.08 -7.47
C TYR A 151 -1.95 16.20 -6.91
N SER A 152 -3.10 16.17 -7.58
CA SER A 152 -4.23 15.31 -7.19
C SER A 152 -4.12 13.90 -7.78
N SER A 153 -3.41 13.77 -8.89
CA SER A 153 -3.19 12.53 -9.63
C SER A 153 -1.77 12.47 -10.21
N ILE A 154 -1.24 11.26 -10.36
CA ILE A 154 0.05 11.04 -11.03
C ILE A 154 0.02 11.48 -12.50
N ASP A 155 -1.16 11.56 -13.11
CA ASP A 155 -1.34 12.04 -14.49
C ASP A 155 -1.08 13.54 -14.67
N GLU A 156 -1.08 14.31 -13.59
CA GLU A 156 -0.77 15.73 -13.60
C GLU A 156 0.74 16.02 -13.52
N VAL A 157 1.54 15.01 -13.17
CA VAL A 157 2.99 15.15 -13.03
C VAL A 157 3.64 15.09 -14.41
N SER A 158 4.35 16.15 -14.80
CA SER A 158 5.09 16.24 -16.06
C SER A 158 6.60 16.17 -15.88
N GLU A 159 7.07 16.43 -14.66
CA GLU A 159 8.48 16.50 -14.32
C GLU A 159 9.12 15.11 -14.32
N LYS A 160 10.32 15.02 -14.89
CA LYS A 160 11.16 13.85 -14.70
C LYS A 160 11.78 13.87 -13.32
N VAL A 161 11.75 12.73 -12.63
CA VAL A 161 12.21 12.61 -11.24
C VAL A 161 13.25 11.51 -11.08
N ASP A 162 14.10 11.65 -10.08
CA ASP A 162 15.18 10.69 -9.79
C ASP A 162 14.69 9.53 -8.93
N VAL A 163 13.75 9.82 -8.03
CA VAL A 163 13.22 8.85 -7.06
C VAL A 163 11.70 8.96 -7.01
N ILE A 164 11.03 7.83 -7.12
CA ILE A 164 9.58 7.72 -6.83
C ILE A 164 9.40 6.81 -5.64
N THR A 165 8.61 7.25 -4.67
CA THR A 165 8.17 6.42 -3.53
C THR A 165 6.67 6.18 -3.60
N ALA A 166 6.24 4.97 -3.19
CA ALA A 166 4.83 4.61 -3.05
C ALA A 166 4.68 3.64 -1.88
N PHE A 167 4.36 4.18 -0.71
CA PHE A 167 4.30 3.43 0.54
C PHE A 167 2.86 3.15 0.95
N ASP A 168 2.55 1.89 1.23
CA ASP A 168 1.20 1.44 1.57
C ASP A 168 0.16 1.99 0.54
N LEU A 169 0.51 1.95 -0.77
CA LEU A 169 -0.28 2.47 -1.88
C LEU A 169 -0.66 1.40 -2.89
N VAL A 170 0.30 0.58 -3.33
CA VAL A 170 0.10 -0.31 -4.48
C VAL A 170 -1.02 -1.32 -4.28
N GLU A 171 -1.30 -1.70 -3.04
CA GLU A 171 -2.40 -2.58 -2.66
C GLU A 171 -3.79 -1.96 -2.84
N HIS A 172 -3.87 -0.64 -3.01
CA HIS A 172 -5.12 0.09 -3.22
C HIS A 172 -5.43 0.35 -4.69
N LEU A 173 -4.48 0.06 -5.60
CA LEU A 173 -4.60 0.45 -7.00
C LEU A 173 -5.43 -0.56 -7.81
N HIS A 174 -6.41 -0.06 -8.56
CA HIS A 174 -7.18 -0.86 -9.52
C HIS A 174 -6.37 -1.18 -10.78
N ASP A 175 -5.42 -0.32 -11.16
CA ASP A 175 -4.52 -0.51 -12.30
C ASP A 175 -3.04 -0.36 -11.86
N LEU A 176 -2.51 -1.44 -11.26
CA LEU A 176 -1.10 -1.47 -10.86
C LEU A 176 -0.15 -1.45 -12.07
N GLN A 177 -0.52 -2.09 -13.17
CA GLN A 177 0.30 -2.09 -14.40
C GLN A 177 0.39 -0.69 -15.02
N GLY A 178 -0.73 0.01 -15.11
CA GLY A 178 -0.75 1.40 -15.56
C GLY A 178 0.07 2.32 -14.65
N PHE A 179 0.00 2.13 -13.33
CA PHE A 179 0.82 2.85 -12.36
C PHE A 179 2.32 2.60 -12.59
N LEU A 180 2.75 1.33 -12.75
CA LEU A 180 4.14 0.97 -13.00
C LEU A 180 4.64 1.58 -14.32
N LYS A 181 3.82 1.56 -15.37
CA LYS A 181 4.16 2.21 -16.66
C LYS A 181 4.32 3.72 -16.50
N LYS A 182 3.41 4.39 -15.78
CA LYS A 182 3.48 5.84 -15.53
C LYS A 182 4.73 6.20 -14.72
N THR A 183 5.03 5.47 -13.65
CA THR A 183 6.23 5.71 -12.84
C THR A 183 7.51 5.50 -13.64
N ASN A 184 7.58 4.47 -14.47
CA ASN A 184 8.72 4.27 -15.38
C ASN A 184 8.90 5.46 -16.34
N ASN A 185 7.81 5.97 -16.89
CA ASN A 185 7.85 7.14 -17.78
C ASN A 185 8.29 8.42 -17.06
N LEU A 186 7.98 8.59 -15.78
CA LEU A 186 8.37 9.77 -15.00
C LEU A 186 9.82 9.71 -14.51
N LEU A 187 10.37 8.52 -14.30
CA LEU A 187 11.76 8.37 -13.88
C LEU A 187 12.75 8.81 -14.98
N VAL A 188 13.84 9.45 -14.55
CA VAL A 188 15.04 9.63 -15.36
C VAL A 188 15.73 8.28 -15.58
N ASP A 189 16.63 8.18 -16.54
CA ASP A 189 17.46 6.98 -16.72
C ASP A 189 18.34 6.79 -15.47
N GLY A 190 18.38 5.55 -14.96
CA GLY A 190 18.99 5.24 -13.66
C GLY A 190 18.22 5.70 -12.42
N GLY A 191 17.01 6.24 -12.59
CA GLY A 191 16.10 6.56 -11.49
C GLY A 191 15.50 5.32 -10.84
N VAL A 192 14.96 5.46 -9.64
CA VAL A 192 14.45 4.34 -8.84
C VAL A 192 13.00 4.53 -8.40
N LEU A 193 12.22 3.45 -8.44
CA LEU A 193 10.91 3.32 -7.80
C LEU A 193 11.04 2.49 -6.54
N ILE A 194 10.57 3.01 -5.41
CA ILE A 194 10.64 2.35 -4.11
C ILE A 194 9.23 2.13 -3.58
N LEU A 195 8.88 0.87 -3.39
CA LEU A 195 7.56 0.43 -2.93
C LEU A 195 7.66 -0.12 -1.51
N LEU A 196 6.67 0.21 -0.67
CA LEU A 196 6.43 -0.47 0.59
C LEU A 196 5.04 -1.08 0.55
N THR A 197 4.93 -2.40 0.72
CA THR A 197 3.64 -3.11 0.73
C THR A 197 3.73 -4.42 1.51
N GLY A 198 2.60 -5.10 1.69
CA GLY A 198 2.56 -6.39 2.36
C GLY A 198 3.29 -7.50 1.60
N ASP A 199 3.95 -8.38 2.36
CA ASP A 199 4.70 -9.49 1.81
C ASP A 199 3.91 -10.81 1.90
N LEU A 200 3.51 -11.35 0.76
CA LEU A 200 2.84 -12.65 0.66
C LEU A 200 3.69 -13.83 1.14
N ASN A 201 5.02 -13.67 1.17
CA ASN A 201 5.94 -14.68 1.65
C ASN A 201 6.08 -14.69 3.19
N SER A 202 5.51 -13.69 3.86
CA SER A 202 5.52 -13.63 5.33
C SER A 202 4.83 -14.84 5.96
N LEU A 203 5.28 -15.22 7.16
CA LEU A 203 4.69 -16.33 7.89
C LEU A 203 3.21 -16.08 8.20
N SER A 204 2.83 -14.84 8.52
CA SER A 204 1.45 -14.46 8.78
C SER A 204 0.56 -14.62 7.54
N ALA A 205 1.01 -14.20 6.36
CA ALA A 205 0.27 -14.36 5.11
C ALA A 205 0.06 -15.85 4.76
N ARG A 206 1.15 -16.63 4.80
CA ARG A 206 1.14 -18.06 4.44
C ARG A 206 0.24 -18.90 5.34
N LEU A 207 0.22 -18.63 6.66
CA LEU A 207 -0.59 -19.37 7.62
C LEU A 207 -2.04 -18.91 7.64
N SER A 208 -2.29 -17.61 7.54
CA SER A 208 -3.64 -17.04 7.67
C SER A 208 -4.43 -17.03 6.36
N LYS A 209 -3.76 -17.03 5.21
CA LYS A 209 -4.39 -17.00 3.88
C LYS A 209 -5.47 -15.91 3.79
N ASN A 210 -6.74 -16.28 3.51
CA ASN A 210 -7.87 -15.36 3.43
C ASN A 210 -8.19 -14.63 4.76
N ASN A 211 -7.57 -14.99 5.86
CA ASN A 211 -7.66 -14.34 7.16
C ASN A 211 -6.40 -13.53 7.50
N TRP A 212 -5.52 -13.30 6.55
CA TRP A 212 -4.34 -12.47 6.78
C TRP A 212 -4.76 -11.05 7.16
N TRP A 213 -4.21 -10.52 8.24
CA TRP A 213 -4.61 -9.24 8.82
C TRP A 213 -4.44 -8.05 7.85
N TYR A 214 -3.53 -8.17 6.87
CA TYR A 214 -3.26 -7.15 5.86
C TYR A 214 -4.31 -7.13 4.74
N LEU A 215 -5.14 -8.15 4.61
CA LEU A 215 -6.31 -8.16 3.72
C LEU A 215 -7.39 -7.20 4.27
N LYS A 216 -7.08 -5.93 4.33
CA LYS A 216 -7.99 -4.87 4.83
C LYS A 216 -9.04 -4.52 3.78
N ALA A 217 -9.75 -5.53 3.29
CA ALA A 217 -10.86 -5.25 2.40
C ALA A 217 -11.87 -4.31 3.09
N PRO A 218 -12.50 -3.41 2.33
CA PRO A 218 -12.42 -3.31 0.88
C PRO A 218 -11.31 -2.38 0.33
N GLU A 219 -10.43 -1.86 1.16
CA GLU A 219 -9.39 -0.90 0.76
C GLU A 219 -8.21 -1.58 0.04
N HIS A 220 -7.75 -2.75 0.56
CA HIS A 220 -6.63 -3.49 -0.04
C HIS A 220 -7.18 -4.49 -1.05
N ILE A 221 -6.86 -4.31 -2.32
CA ILE A 221 -7.46 -5.07 -3.42
C ILE A 221 -6.47 -5.90 -4.22
N VAL A 222 -5.18 -5.53 -4.26
CA VAL A 222 -4.12 -6.30 -4.93
C VAL A 222 -2.91 -6.47 -4.05
N PHE A 223 -2.21 -7.58 -4.17
CA PHE A 223 -1.04 -7.92 -3.36
C PHE A 223 0.00 -8.54 -4.29
N PRO A 224 0.96 -7.73 -4.80
CA PRO A 224 1.98 -8.21 -5.71
C PRO A 224 2.91 -9.21 -5.00
N SER A 225 3.20 -10.32 -5.66
CA SER A 225 4.19 -11.29 -5.18
C SER A 225 5.61 -10.81 -5.48
N ARG A 226 6.59 -11.37 -4.76
CA ARG A 226 8.01 -11.17 -5.09
C ARG A 226 8.32 -11.61 -6.51
N GLN A 227 7.71 -12.72 -6.97
CA GLN A 227 7.88 -13.21 -8.34
C GLN A 227 7.39 -12.20 -9.37
N PHE A 228 6.17 -11.67 -9.21
CA PHE A 228 5.65 -10.63 -10.11
C PHE A 228 6.59 -9.42 -10.21
N LEU A 229 7.13 -8.97 -9.07
CA LEU A 229 8.03 -7.81 -9.03
C LEU A 229 9.42 -8.11 -9.64
N GLN A 230 9.86 -9.36 -9.65
CA GLN A 230 11.10 -9.80 -10.31
C GLN A 230 10.96 -9.90 -11.82
N GLU A 231 9.75 -10.15 -12.31
CA GLU A 231 9.43 -10.39 -13.72
C GLU A 231 8.91 -9.12 -14.44
N LEU A 232 9.11 -7.92 -13.87
CA LEU A 232 8.71 -6.66 -14.50
C LEU A 232 9.63 -6.30 -15.67
N ASP A 233 9.06 -6.15 -16.87
CA ASP A 233 9.83 -5.89 -18.10
C ASP A 233 10.55 -4.54 -18.13
N ASN A 234 9.98 -3.51 -17.46
CA ASN A 234 10.48 -2.13 -17.52
C ASN A 234 11.30 -1.71 -16.29
N PHE A 235 11.53 -2.65 -15.37
CA PHE A 235 12.27 -2.39 -14.16
C PHE A 235 13.23 -3.53 -13.83
N GLN A 236 14.42 -3.18 -13.39
CA GLN A 236 15.35 -4.11 -12.78
C GLN A 236 15.12 -4.15 -11.27
N LEU A 237 14.89 -5.33 -10.71
CA LEU A 237 14.84 -5.49 -9.26
C LEU A 237 16.23 -5.27 -8.66
N ILE A 238 16.37 -4.24 -7.80
CA ILE A 238 17.62 -3.94 -7.08
C ILE A 238 17.63 -4.65 -5.73
N SER A 239 16.54 -4.54 -4.95
CA SER A 239 16.44 -5.22 -3.66
C SER A 239 14.99 -5.47 -3.23
N ILE A 240 14.80 -6.50 -2.39
CA ILE A 240 13.61 -6.71 -1.57
C ILE A 240 14.10 -6.89 -0.13
N ASP A 241 13.77 -5.92 0.71
CA ASP A 241 14.11 -5.92 2.13
C ASP A 241 12.88 -6.21 2.98
N GLU A 242 12.96 -7.23 3.82
CA GLU A 242 11.87 -7.55 4.75
C GLU A 242 11.77 -6.50 5.86
N THR A 243 10.56 -6.06 6.16
CA THR A 243 10.30 -5.07 7.20
C THR A 243 8.99 -5.36 7.94
N TYR A 244 8.77 -4.65 9.05
CA TYR A 244 7.52 -4.75 9.82
C TYR A 244 6.60 -3.58 9.47
N ALA A 245 5.29 -3.84 9.48
CA ALA A 245 4.27 -2.80 9.38
C ALA A 245 4.36 -1.76 10.50
N SER A 246 4.88 -2.16 11.68
CA SER A 246 5.10 -1.23 12.80
C SER A 246 6.22 -1.71 13.71
N VAL A 247 6.97 -0.76 14.29
CA VAL A 247 8.11 -1.03 15.18
C VAL A 247 7.67 -1.63 16.54
N GLY A 248 6.43 -1.41 16.96
CA GLY A 248 5.91 -1.86 18.26
C GLY A 248 5.70 -3.37 18.39
N TYR A 249 5.69 -4.12 17.30
CA TYR A 249 5.39 -5.56 17.32
C TYR A 249 6.46 -6.41 18.01
N LYS A 250 7.73 -6.00 18.02
CA LYS A 250 8.80 -6.79 18.64
C LYS A 250 8.68 -6.95 20.17
N LYS A 251 8.05 -6.00 20.86
CA LYS A 251 8.02 -6.00 22.35
C LYS A 251 6.97 -6.94 22.97
N HIS A 252 5.96 -7.39 22.19
CA HIS A 252 4.79 -8.09 22.75
C HIS A 252 4.33 -9.33 21.98
N ILE A 253 5.24 -10.01 21.30
CA ILE A 253 4.89 -11.14 20.39
C ILE A 253 4.14 -12.26 21.16
N LEU A 254 4.60 -12.63 22.37
CA LEU A 254 3.97 -13.65 23.21
C LEU A 254 2.57 -13.21 23.67
N TRP A 255 2.39 -11.93 24.03
CA TRP A 255 1.10 -11.34 24.37
C TRP A 255 0.15 -11.35 23.17
N SER A 256 0.65 -11.03 21.99
CA SER A 256 -0.14 -11.01 20.75
C SER A 256 -0.61 -12.42 20.37
N ILE A 257 0.23 -13.44 20.56
CA ILE A 257 -0.14 -14.86 20.36
C ILE A 257 -1.21 -15.30 21.38
N ALA A 258 -1.02 -14.96 22.66
CA ALA A 258 -1.97 -15.29 23.72
C ALA A 258 -3.34 -14.61 23.48
N LEU A 259 -3.36 -13.32 23.14
CA LEU A 259 -4.57 -12.59 22.78
C LEU A 259 -5.25 -13.15 21.52
N PHE A 260 -4.47 -13.57 20.53
CA PHE A 260 -5.01 -14.23 19.33
C PHE A 260 -5.70 -15.55 19.70
N ALA A 261 -5.06 -16.40 20.51
CA ALA A 261 -5.64 -17.66 20.97
C ALA A 261 -6.92 -17.43 21.77
N ILE A 262 -6.92 -16.48 22.70
CA ILE A 262 -8.08 -16.09 23.51
C ILE A 262 -9.22 -15.58 22.62
N ARG A 263 -8.95 -14.68 21.69
CA ARG A 263 -9.97 -14.13 20.78
C ARG A 263 -10.55 -15.19 19.86
N LYS A 264 -9.72 -16.10 19.36
CA LYS A 264 -10.16 -17.21 18.52
C LYS A 264 -11.07 -18.17 19.27
N VAL A 265 -10.72 -18.53 20.51
CA VAL A 265 -11.44 -19.55 21.30
C VAL A 265 -12.67 -18.97 21.99
N LEU A 266 -12.58 -17.78 22.60
CA LEU A 266 -13.64 -17.23 23.43
C LEU A 266 -14.60 -16.29 22.72
N LEU A 267 -14.14 -15.56 21.68
CA LEU A 267 -14.93 -14.51 21.06
C LEU A 267 -15.37 -14.86 19.64
N ASN A 268 -14.96 -16.00 19.11
CA ASN A 268 -15.16 -16.39 17.70
C ASN A 268 -14.83 -15.25 16.70
N ASN A 269 -13.89 -14.37 17.11
CA ASN A 269 -13.53 -13.16 16.40
C ASN A 269 -12.16 -13.38 15.77
N TYR A 270 -12.15 -13.80 14.52
CA TYR A 270 -10.96 -14.12 13.76
C TYR A 270 -10.28 -12.85 13.26
N GLN A 271 -9.41 -12.28 14.05
CA GLN A 271 -8.41 -11.35 13.56
C GLN A 271 -7.16 -12.21 13.27
N GLY A 272 -6.74 -12.28 12.00
CA GLY A 272 -5.61 -13.11 11.58
C GLY A 272 -4.40 -13.03 12.51
N LEU A 273 -3.48 -13.96 12.38
CA LEU A 273 -2.25 -13.99 13.17
C LEU A 273 -1.57 -12.62 13.13
N PRO A 274 -1.17 -12.05 14.28
CA PRO A 274 -0.33 -10.87 14.27
C PRO A 274 0.97 -11.16 13.53
N ALA A 275 1.66 -10.12 13.09
CA ALA A 275 2.95 -10.26 12.42
C ALA A 275 3.98 -10.90 13.38
N LEU A 276 4.15 -12.21 13.26
CA LEU A 276 5.14 -12.99 14.03
C LEU A 276 6.56 -12.84 13.46
N SER A 277 6.66 -12.39 12.22
CA SER A 277 7.87 -12.11 11.45
C SER A 277 7.66 -10.80 10.68
N PRO A 278 8.68 -10.28 9.99
CA PRO A 278 8.47 -9.23 8.99
C PRO A 278 7.33 -9.63 8.05
N ASP A 279 6.40 -8.72 7.81
CA ASP A 279 5.18 -8.97 7.05
C ASP A 279 4.96 -7.94 5.92
N HIS A 280 5.92 -7.03 5.78
CA HIS A 280 6.02 -6.08 4.69
C HIS A 280 7.36 -6.26 3.97
N MET A 281 7.38 -5.82 2.73
CA MET A 281 8.57 -5.73 1.91
C MET A 281 8.78 -4.30 1.44
N LEU A 282 10.03 -3.83 1.55
CA LEU A 282 10.52 -2.63 0.91
C LEU A 282 11.22 -3.07 -0.37
N VAL A 283 10.68 -2.69 -1.51
CA VAL A 283 11.14 -3.09 -2.83
C VAL A 283 11.78 -1.91 -3.53
N THR A 284 12.98 -2.07 -4.04
CA THR A 284 13.65 -1.06 -4.86
C THR A 284 13.78 -1.57 -6.29
N LEU A 285 13.24 -0.84 -7.22
CA LEU A 285 13.21 -1.11 -8.65
C LEU A 285 13.98 0.00 -9.38
N GLY A 286 14.97 -0.35 -10.18
CA GLY A 286 15.68 0.58 -11.06
C GLY A 286 15.01 0.64 -12.43
N LYS A 287 14.88 1.82 -13.01
CA LYS A 287 14.46 1.98 -14.40
C LYS A 287 15.51 1.35 -15.33
N ILE A 288 15.05 0.52 -16.29
CA ILE A 288 15.85 -0.04 -17.38
C ILE A 288 15.87 0.94 -18.55
#